data_4b069c3959bc292f544dde734a0c4808
#
_entry.id   4b069c3959bc292f544dde734a0c4808
#
_cell.length_a   1.000
_cell.length_b   1.000
_cell.length_c   1.000
_cell.angle_alpha   90.00
_cell.angle_beta   90.00
_cell.angle_gamma   90.00
#
_symmetry.space_group_name_H-M   'P 1'
#
loop_
_entity.id
_entity.type
_entity.pdbx_description
1 polymer ?
#
loop_
_entity_poly.entity_id
_entity_poly.type
_entity_poly.pdbx_seq_one_letter_code
_entity_poly.pdbx_strand_id
1 'polypeptide(L)'
;MWKNNNLGMRMSRARYACLLNSDTELINNAFEALVRFMDQHPDVAACGPKLLNPDMSVQHCIRRFVGPRSLVLQAFNWHKLFPKSKSMKSLYALDFDYSQAQTVDSIGTTAFVIRRSTWEKAGMLDERFRLFVSDWAYNFMLKQKGYKVYYTPCAEIIHFGSQSVNQMALKSIRDLHDALIEFSEAYNYFGRDRIIKYIVRVAVRAHCYLKLTEHCLSKDKRVIKGPGAPSA
;
A
#
# COMPACT_ATOMS: atom_id res chain seq x y z
N MET A 1 8.90 12.28 3.32
CA MET A 1 8.94 11.04 4.11
C MET A 1 9.96 10.06 3.54
N TRP A 2 9.86 9.60 2.31
CA TRP A 2 10.76 8.59 1.72
C TRP A 2 12.23 9.01 1.62
N LYS A 3 12.51 10.27 1.34
CA LYS A 3 13.88 10.81 1.36
C LYS A 3 14.57 10.58 2.72
N ASN A 4 13.84 10.78 3.82
CA ASN A 4 14.40 10.56 5.17
C ASN A 4 14.57 9.07 5.45
N ASN A 5 13.63 8.23 5.01
CA ASN A 5 13.75 6.78 5.14
C ASN A 5 14.96 6.27 4.33
N ASN A 6 15.14 6.73 3.09
CA ASN A 6 16.31 6.40 2.28
C ASN A 6 17.62 6.87 2.93
N LEU A 7 17.63 8.07 3.52
CA LEU A 7 18.79 8.56 4.25
C LEU A 7 19.12 7.62 5.44
N GLY A 8 18.12 7.27 6.26
CA GLY A 8 18.29 6.33 7.35
C GLY A 8 18.82 4.96 6.89
N MET A 9 18.26 4.42 5.81
CA MET A 9 18.73 3.16 5.21
C MET A 9 20.18 3.25 4.73
N ARG A 10 20.59 4.35 4.08
CA ARG A 10 21.98 4.55 3.63
C ARG A 10 22.97 4.63 4.79
N MET A 11 22.57 5.28 5.88
CA MET A 11 23.43 5.44 7.07
C MET A 11 23.48 4.16 7.93
N SER A 12 22.49 3.28 7.78
CA SER A 12 22.37 2.05 8.58
C SER A 12 23.42 1.01 8.18
N ARG A 13 24.00 0.35 9.17
CA ARG A 13 24.84 -0.86 9.00
C ARG A 13 24.09 -2.15 9.40
N ALA A 14 22.82 -2.02 9.77
CA ALA A 14 22.00 -3.16 10.19
C ALA A 14 21.68 -4.11 9.03
N ARG A 15 21.41 -5.36 9.34
CA ARG A 15 20.98 -6.40 8.37
C ARG A 15 19.59 -6.12 7.79
N TYR A 16 18.75 -5.45 8.57
CA TYR A 16 17.37 -5.12 8.23
C TYR A 16 17.09 -3.65 8.56
N ALA A 17 16.20 -3.03 7.80
CA ALA A 17 15.60 -1.75 8.11
C ALA A 17 14.09 -1.96 8.28
N CYS A 18 13.50 -1.34 9.30
CA CYS A 18 12.06 -1.32 9.49
C CYS A 18 11.52 0.09 9.22
N LEU A 19 10.62 0.19 8.24
CA LEU A 19 9.78 1.37 8.08
C LEU A 19 8.62 1.22 9.05
N LEU A 20 8.47 2.15 9.97
CA LEU A 20 7.45 2.09 11.01
C LEU A 20 6.73 3.43 11.10
N ASN A 21 5.41 3.42 11.06
CA ASN A 21 4.61 4.60 11.29
C ASN A 21 4.64 4.99 12.76
N SER A 22 4.56 6.30 13.04
CA SER A 22 4.58 6.84 14.41
C SER A 22 3.29 6.57 15.20
N ASP A 23 2.22 6.16 14.52
CA ASP A 23 0.91 5.82 15.08
C ASP A 23 0.70 4.31 15.19
N THR A 24 1.76 3.61 15.64
CA THR A 24 1.77 2.16 15.85
C THR A 24 2.18 1.81 17.27
N GLU A 25 1.66 0.69 17.77
CA GLU A 25 2.03 0.08 19.05
C GLU A 25 2.42 -1.38 18.80
N LEU A 26 3.59 -1.76 19.32
CA LEU A 26 4.14 -3.10 19.17
C LEU A 26 3.54 -4.04 20.21
N ILE A 27 3.04 -5.18 19.79
CA ILE A 27 2.58 -6.24 20.70
C ILE A 27 3.74 -7.21 20.89
N ASN A 28 4.05 -7.48 22.17
CA ASN A 28 5.14 -8.39 22.54
C ASN A 28 6.47 -8.05 21.82
N ASN A 29 7.25 -9.06 21.47
CA ASN A 29 8.54 -8.91 20.79
C ASN A 29 8.38 -8.90 19.26
N ALA A 30 7.48 -8.07 18.72
CA ALA A 30 7.14 -8.07 17.27
C ALA A 30 8.37 -7.92 16.36
N PHE A 31 9.32 -7.04 16.71
CA PHE A 31 10.54 -6.89 15.89
C PHE A 31 11.44 -8.12 15.92
N GLU A 32 11.60 -8.75 17.08
CA GLU A 32 12.39 -9.99 17.18
C GLU A 32 11.76 -11.10 16.34
N ALA A 33 10.42 -11.24 16.38
CA ALA A 33 9.71 -12.22 15.58
C ALA A 33 9.90 -11.97 14.09
N LEU A 34 9.81 -10.71 13.61
CA LEU A 34 10.06 -10.35 12.21
C LEU A 34 11.50 -10.62 11.77
N VAL A 35 12.49 -10.28 12.61
CA VAL A 35 13.91 -10.55 12.33
C VAL A 35 14.14 -12.05 12.24
N ARG A 36 13.62 -12.83 13.18
CA ARG A 36 13.71 -14.30 13.17
C ARG A 36 13.08 -14.90 11.93
N PHE A 37 11.89 -14.41 11.54
CA PHE A 37 11.24 -14.83 10.28
C PHE A 37 12.12 -14.54 9.07
N MET A 38 12.69 -13.35 8.98
CA MET A 38 13.60 -12.97 7.88
C MET A 38 14.89 -13.80 7.87
N ASP A 39 15.45 -14.14 9.04
CA ASP A 39 16.65 -14.99 9.14
C ASP A 39 16.37 -16.42 8.67
N GLN A 40 15.18 -16.95 8.96
CA GLN A 40 14.75 -18.29 8.54
C GLN A 40 14.38 -18.37 7.04
N HIS A 41 14.11 -17.23 6.39
CA HIS A 41 13.68 -17.16 5.00
C HIS A 41 14.62 -16.25 4.18
N PRO A 42 15.80 -16.73 3.78
CA PRO A 42 16.81 -15.91 3.10
C PRO A 42 16.37 -15.42 1.71
N ASP A 43 15.38 -16.05 1.09
CA ASP A 43 14.78 -15.68 -0.19
C ASP A 43 13.75 -14.54 -0.07
N VAL A 44 13.35 -14.19 1.17
CA VAL A 44 12.42 -13.07 1.43
C VAL A 44 13.18 -11.76 1.43
N ALA A 45 12.78 -10.87 0.54
CA ALA A 45 13.36 -9.54 0.38
C ALA A 45 12.83 -8.53 1.41
N ALA A 46 11.55 -8.62 1.70
CA ALA A 46 10.87 -7.77 2.68
C ALA A 46 9.63 -8.49 3.23
N CYS A 47 9.22 -8.12 4.44
CA CYS A 47 8.00 -8.63 5.05
C CYS A 47 7.28 -7.56 5.87
N GLY A 48 5.99 -7.78 6.08
CA GLY A 48 5.17 -7.01 7.01
C GLY A 48 4.39 -7.91 7.96
N PRO A 49 4.10 -7.42 9.17
CA PRO A 49 3.37 -8.13 10.21
C PRO A 49 1.87 -8.14 9.97
N LYS A 50 1.16 -8.84 10.82
CA LYS A 50 -0.28 -8.69 11.01
C LYS A 50 -0.56 -7.35 11.68
N LEU A 51 -1.31 -6.50 10.99
CA LEU A 51 -1.78 -5.25 11.57
C LEU A 51 -3.15 -5.45 12.22
N LEU A 52 -3.32 -4.82 13.37
CA LEU A 52 -4.57 -4.82 14.14
C LEU A 52 -5.08 -3.38 14.26
N ASN A 53 -6.39 -3.25 14.28
CA ASN A 53 -7.05 -2.02 14.71
C ASN A 53 -6.99 -1.89 16.24
N PRO A 54 -7.29 -0.71 16.81
CA PRO A 54 -7.34 -0.54 18.28
C PRO A 54 -8.32 -1.46 19.01
N ASP A 55 -9.35 -1.96 18.31
CA ASP A 55 -10.32 -2.95 18.82
C ASP A 55 -9.85 -4.40 18.66
N MET A 56 -8.58 -4.59 18.28
CA MET A 56 -7.94 -5.90 18.03
C MET A 56 -8.47 -6.65 16.80
N SER A 57 -9.35 -6.08 16.02
CA SER A 57 -9.74 -6.65 14.72
C SER A 57 -8.61 -6.55 13.70
N VAL A 58 -8.57 -7.47 12.72
CA VAL A 58 -7.53 -7.46 11.69
C VAL A 58 -7.67 -6.24 10.80
N GLN A 59 -6.58 -5.48 10.67
CA GLN A 59 -6.51 -4.37 9.74
C GLN A 59 -6.03 -4.87 8.36
N HIS A 60 -6.89 -4.73 7.33
CA HIS A 60 -6.59 -5.20 5.98
C HIS A 60 -5.52 -4.33 5.30
N CYS A 61 -4.28 -4.76 5.31
CA CYS A 61 -3.13 -4.04 4.78
C CYS A 61 -2.60 -4.58 3.44
N ILE A 62 -3.12 -5.71 2.97
CA ILE A 62 -2.67 -6.36 1.74
C ILE A 62 -3.43 -5.81 0.53
N ARG A 63 -2.72 -5.64 -0.58
CA ARG A 63 -3.26 -5.23 -1.87
C ARG A 63 -2.68 -6.11 -2.97
N ARG A 64 -3.48 -6.37 -4.01
CA ARG A 64 -3.01 -7.07 -5.21
C ARG A 64 -2.82 -6.10 -6.35
N PHE A 65 -1.82 -6.33 -7.18
CA PHE A 65 -1.68 -5.59 -8.43
C PHE A 65 -2.79 -5.98 -9.40
N VAL A 66 -3.43 -4.97 -9.96
CA VAL A 66 -4.61 -5.15 -10.83
C VAL A 66 -4.37 -4.59 -12.21
N GLY A 67 -4.98 -5.21 -13.21
CA GLY A 67 -4.90 -4.72 -14.59
C GLY A 67 -5.72 -3.44 -14.84
N PRO A 68 -5.56 -2.80 -16.02
CA PRO A 68 -6.23 -1.55 -16.37
C PRO A 68 -7.76 -1.65 -16.31
N ARG A 69 -8.31 -2.79 -16.71
CA ARG A 69 -9.76 -3.05 -16.64
C ARG A 69 -10.34 -2.89 -15.23
N SER A 70 -9.64 -3.44 -14.23
CA SER A 70 -10.09 -3.34 -12.83
C SER A 70 -10.03 -1.91 -12.32
N LEU A 71 -9.01 -1.14 -12.73
CA LEU A 71 -8.87 0.26 -12.37
C LEU A 71 -9.98 1.11 -12.99
N VAL A 72 -10.30 0.88 -14.25
CA VAL A 72 -11.41 1.58 -14.94
C VAL A 72 -12.74 1.29 -14.26
N LEU A 73 -13.04 0.03 -13.95
CA LEU A 73 -14.26 -0.33 -13.21
C LEU A 73 -14.35 0.34 -11.84
N GLN A 74 -13.22 0.51 -11.15
CA GLN A 74 -13.15 1.21 -9.89
C GLN A 74 -13.39 2.72 -10.07
N ALA A 75 -12.82 3.34 -11.11
CA ALA A 75 -12.95 4.75 -11.40
C ALA A 75 -14.43 5.18 -11.61
N PHE A 76 -15.25 4.30 -12.16
CA PHE A 76 -16.69 4.56 -12.35
C PHE A 76 -17.55 4.14 -11.14
N ASN A 77 -16.95 3.92 -9.96
CA ASN A 77 -17.67 3.50 -8.75
C ASN A 77 -18.54 2.23 -8.93
N TRP A 78 -18.25 1.40 -9.91
CA TRP A 78 -18.99 0.16 -10.16
C TRP A 78 -18.92 -0.82 -9.00
N HIS A 79 -17.95 -0.64 -8.11
CA HIS A 79 -17.93 -1.35 -6.85
C HIS A 79 -19.15 -1.07 -5.96
N LYS A 80 -19.74 0.14 -6.03
CA LYS A 80 -20.98 0.46 -5.29
C LYS A 80 -22.18 -0.28 -5.86
N LEU A 81 -22.20 -0.50 -7.17
CA LEU A 81 -23.24 -1.27 -7.87
C LEU A 81 -23.02 -2.78 -7.76
N PHE A 82 -21.75 -3.20 -7.74
CA PHE A 82 -21.34 -4.62 -7.68
C PHE A 82 -20.29 -4.85 -6.58
N PRO A 83 -20.64 -4.68 -5.29
CA PRO A 83 -19.67 -4.77 -4.18
C PRO A 83 -19.03 -6.17 -4.05
N LYS A 84 -19.73 -7.21 -4.51
CA LYS A 84 -19.24 -8.60 -4.51
C LYS A 84 -18.45 -8.98 -5.77
N SER A 85 -18.12 -8.01 -6.65
CA SER A 85 -17.41 -8.32 -7.90
C SER A 85 -16.01 -8.91 -7.63
N LYS A 86 -15.59 -9.86 -8.47
CA LYS A 86 -14.26 -10.48 -8.40
C LYS A 86 -13.14 -9.45 -8.45
N SER A 87 -13.33 -8.35 -9.19
CA SER A 87 -12.35 -7.27 -9.33
C SER A 87 -12.08 -6.55 -8.01
N MET A 88 -13.12 -6.29 -7.21
CA MET A 88 -12.98 -5.64 -5.90
C MET A 88 -12.36 -6.57 -4.87
N LYS A 89 -12.84 -7.83 -4.82
CA LYS A 89 -12.25 -8.85 -3.96
C LYS A 89 -10.76 -9.03 -4.27
N SER A 90 -10.39 -9.01 -5.56
CA SER A 90 -9.00 -9.11 -5.98
C SER A 90 -8.17 -7.92 -5.53
N LEU A 91 -8.59 -6.67 -5.80
CA LEU A 91 -7.81 -5.48 -5.46
C LEU A 91 -7.53 -5.34 -3.96
N TYR A 92 -8.57 -5.49 -3.14
CA TYR A 92 -8.46 -5.35 -1.69
C TYR A 92 -8.06 -6.65 -0.98
N ALA A 93 -7.78 -7.70 -1.75
CA ALA A 93 -7.43 -9.02 -1.21
C ALA A 93 -8.42 -9.47 -0.09
N LEU A 94 -9.73 -9.27 -0.31
CA LEU A 94 -10.75 -9.58 0.70
C LEU A 94 -10.87 -11.08 1.03
N ASP A 95 -10.27 -11.91 0.18
CA ASP A 95 -10.15 -13.36 0.33
C ASP A 95 -8.79 -13.78 0.89
N PHE A 96 -7.96 -12.82 1.37
CA PHE A 96 -6.64 -13.10 1.90
C PHE A 96 -6.73 -13.75 3.28
N ASP A 97 -6.04 -14.86 3.45
CA ASP A 97 -5.94 -15.56 4.73
C ASP A 97 -4.85 -14.93 5.61
N TYR A 98 -5.27 -14.14 6.59
CA TYR A 98 -4.38 -13.51 7.56
C TYR A 98 -3.86 -14.46 8.65
N SER A 99 -4.19 -15.74 8.62
CA SER A 99 -3.70 -16.73 9.60
C SER A 99 -2.34 -17.33 9.22
N GLN A 100 -1.91 -17.18 7.96
CA GLN A 100 -0.71 -17.86 7.43
C GLN A 100 0.28 -16.87 6.81
N ALA A 101 1.57 -17.20 6.93
CA ALA A 101 2.62 -16.49 6.21
C ALA A 101 2.59 -16.85 4.72
N GLN A 102 2.54 -15.85 3.86
CA GLN A 102 2.47 -16.07 2.42
C GLN A 102 3.00 -14.88 1.62
N THR A 103 3.35 -15.13 0.36
CA THR A 103 3.76 -14.06 -0.55
C THR A 103 2.59 -13.14 -0.88
N VAL A 104 2.90 -11.85 -1.00
CA VAL A 104 1.92 -10.82 -1.33
C VAL A 104 2.42 -9.95 -2.48
N ASP A 105 1.48 -9.39 -3.22
CA ASP A 105 1.82 -8.42 -4.27
C ASP A 105 2.28 -7.09 -3.66
N SER A 106 1.54 -6.61 -2.66
CA SER A 106 1.84 -5.36 -1.98
C SER A 106 1.31 -5.39 -0.55
N ILE A 107 2.13 -4.93 0.36
CA ILE A 107 1.79 -4.69 1.76
C ILE A 107 2.11 -3.24 2.11
N GLY A 108 1.28 -2.62 2.93
CA GLY A 108 1.49 -1.25 3.37
C GLY A 108 2.77 -1.09 4.20
N THR A 109 3.38 0.09 4.12
CA THR A 109 4.61 0.42 4.84
C THR A 109 4.39 0.91 6.28
N THR A 110 3.22 0.63 6.84
CA THR A 110 2.92 0.92 8.27
C THR A 110 3.93 0.29 9.21
N ALA A 111 4.28 -0.98 8.93
CA ALA A 111 5.40 -1.69 9.54
C ALA A 111 5.97 -2.63 8.48
N PHE A 112 7.12 -2.28 7.92
CA PHE A 112 7.67 -2.99 6.78
C PHE A 112 9.17 -3.21 6.95
N VAL A 113 9.57 -4.46 7.10
CA VAL A 113 10.97 -4.87 7.29
C VAL A 113 11.58 -5.22 5.95
N ILE A 114 12.71 -4.60 5.63
CA ILE A 114 13.43 -4.77 4.36
C ILE A 114 14.83 -5.30 4.67
N ARG A 115 15.26 -6.32 3.94
CA ARG A 115 16.62 -6.86 4.02
C ARG A 115 17.62 -5.90 3.39
N ARG A 116 18.79 -5.69 3.99
CA ARG A 116 19.83 -4.80 3.49
C ARG A 116 20.23 -5.10 2.06
N SER A 117 20.54 -6.36 1.76
CA SER A 117 20.91 -6.79 0.40
C SER A 117 19.83 -6.50 -0.64
N THR A 118 18.56 -6.37 -0.23
CA THR A 118 17.45 -6.00 -1.12
C THR A 118 17.58 -4.55 -1.57
N TRP A 119 17.68 -3.59 -0.64
CA TRP A 119 17.77 -2.18 -1.06
C TRP A 119 19.10 -1.84 -1.74
N GLU A 120 20.19 -2.56 -1.39
CA GLU A 120 21.49 -2.38 -2.06
C GLU A 120 21.46 -2.87 -3.51
N LYS A 121 20.76 -3.97 -3.80
CA LYS A 121 20.72 -4.58 -5.15
C LYS A 121 19.50 -4.16 -5.96
N ALA A 122 18.32 -4.13 -5.35
CA ALA A 122 17.09 -3.78 -6.04
C ALA A 122 16.87 -2.27 -6.16
N GLY A 123 17.43 -1.51 -5.23
CA GLY A 123 17.24 -0.07 -5.13
C GLY A 123 16.38 0.33 -3.94
N MET A 124 16.38 1.61 -3.67
CA MET A 124 15.70 2.24 -2.55
C MET A 124 14.27 2.64 -2.90
N LEU A 125 13.59 3.22 -1.91
CA LEU A 125 12.25 3.77 -2.06
C LEU A 125 12.25 4.91 -3.09
N ASP A 126 11.25 4.95 -3.96
CA ASP A 126 11.13 5.99 -4.98
C ASP A 126 10.68 7.33 -4.37
N GLU A 127 11.57 8.30 -4.35
CA GLU A 127 11.35 9.60 -3.69
C GLU A 127 10.35 10.51 -4.43
N ARG A 128 9.93 10.15 -5.65
CA ARG A 128 8.88 10.86 -6.39
C ARG A 128 7.54 10.76 -5.66
N PHE A 129 7.25 9.62 -5.05
CA PHE A 129 6.00 9.38 -4.33
C PHE A 129 6.13 9.80 -2.87
N ARG A 130 5.48 10.89 -2.48
CA ARG A 130 5.66 11.49 -1.14
C ARG A 130 4.81 10.83 -0.06
N LEU A 131 3.55 10.52 -0.34
CA LEU A 131 2.59 10.03 0.68
C LEU A 131 1.80 8.82 0.19
N PHE A 132 1.26 8.89 -1.02
CA PHE A 132 0.43 7.82 -1.58
C PHE A 132 1.20 7.02 -2.62
N VAL A 133 0.78 5.77 -2.85
CA VAL A 133 1.32 4.88 -3.88
C VAL A 133 2.80 4.48 -3.69
N SER A 134 3.48 5.03 -2.73
CA SER A 134 4.91 4.79 -2.49
C SER A 134 5.22 3.36 -2.05
N ASP A 135 4.39 2.79 -1.18
CA ASP A 135 4.41 1.38 -0.82
C ASP A 135 4.15 0.49 -2.05
N TRP A 136 3.14 0.84 -2.83
CA TRP A 136 2.81 0.13 -4.06
C TRP A 136 3.96 0.18 -5.07
N ALA A 137 4.57 1.35 -5.26
CA ALA A 137 5.70 1.55 -6.17
C ALA A 137 6.91 0.69 -5.76
N TYR A 138 7.23 0.65 -4.47
CA TYR A 138 8.36 -0.14 -3.98
C TYR A 138 8.09 -1.64 -4.11
N ASN A 139 6.92 -2.11 -3.65
CA ASN A 139 6.53 -3.51 -3.79
C ASN A 139 6.49 -3.94 -5.27
N PHE A 140 5.99 -3.07 -6.16
CA PHE A 140 5.95 -3.34 -7.60
C PHE A 140 7.36 -3.45 -8.20
N MET A 141 8.26 -2.53 -7.84
CA MET A 141 9.66 -2.59 -8.25
C MET A 141 10.34 -3.87 -7.78
N LEU A 142 10.13 -4.29 -6.53
CA LEU A 142 10.64 -5.54 -6.00
C LEU A 142 10.13 -6.74 -6.82
N LYS A 143 8.82 -6.79 -7.07
CA LYS A 143 8.20 -7.86 -7.88
C LYS A 143 8.76 -7.91 -9.29
N GLN A 144 8.92 -6.76 -9.97
CA GLN A 144 9.50 -6.71 -11.31
C GLN A 144 10.95 -7.25 -11.36
N LYS A 145 11.68 -7.11 -10.27
CA LYS A 145 13.05 -7.62 -10.12
C LYS A 145 13.13 -9.07 -9.59
N GLY A 146 11.99 -9.74 -9.46
CA GLY A 146 11.92 -11.14 -9.01
C GLY A 146 12.04 -11.33 -7.49
N TYR A 147 11.98 -10.27 -6.70
CA TYR A 147 12.03 -10.35 -5.25
C TYR A 147 10.66 -10.71 -4.66
N LYS A 148 10.68 -11.50 -3.57
CA LYS A 148 9.48 -11.90 -2.85
C LYS A 148 9.23 -10.98 -1.66
N VAL A 149 8.00 -10.51 -1.53
CA VAL A 149 7.50 -9.80 -0.36
C VAL A 149 6.52 -10.71 0.37
N TYR A 150 6.63 -10.79 1.69
CA TYR A 150 5.80 -11.65 2.51
C TYR A 150 4.94 -10.86 3.49
N TYR A 151 3.75 -11.36 3.72
CA TYR A 151 2.99 -11.13 4.93
C TYR A 151 3.30 -12.24 5.92
N THR A 152 3.43 -11.92 7.20
CA THR A 152 3.58 -12.94 8.24
C THR A 152 2.79 -12.59 9.50
N PRO A 153 2.01 -13.54 10.06
CA PRO A 153 1.28 -13.34 11.31
C PRO A 153 2.13 -13.60 12.57
N CYS A 154 3.43 -13.92 12.42
CA CYS A 154 4.30 -14.19 13.56
C CYS A 154 4.54 -12.96 14.45
N ALA A 155 4.21 -11.77 13.97
CA ALA A 155 4.28 -10.51 14.68
C ALA A 155 2.96 -9.76 14.52
N GLU A 156 2.50 -9.11 15.58
CA GLU A 156 1.29 -8.31 15.61
C GLU A 156 1.61 -6.88 16.03
N ILE A 157 1.03 -5.90 15.33
CA ILE A 157 1.25 -4.47 15.58
C ILE A 157 -0.09 -3.76 15.49
N ILE A 158 -0.46 -2.99 16.53
CA ILE A 158 -1.64 -2.13 16.49
C ILE A 158 -1.30 -0.88 15.70
N HIS A 159 -2.18 -0.48 14.77
CA HIS A 159 -2.05 0.75 14.00
C HIS A 159 -3.29 1.61 14.20
N PHE A 160 -3.09 2.76 14.84
CA PHE A 160 -4.19 3.68 15.20
C PHE A 160 -4.79 4.41 14.00
N GLY A 161 -4.04 4.49 12.90
CA GLY A 161 -4.49 4.89 11.56
C GLY A 161 -4.90 6.34 11.36
N SER A 162 -4.53 6.85 10.20
CA SER A 162 -5.13 7.97 9.42
C SER A 162 -5.45 9.32 10.09
N GLN A 163 -4.99 9.62 11.27
CA GLN A 163 -5.32 10.90 11.92
C GLN A 163 -4.78 12.11 11.13
N SER A 164 -3.59 11.98 10.54
CA SER A 164 -2.95 13.07 9.78
C SER A 164 -3.56 13.29 8.38
N VAL A 165 -4.10 12.25 7.74
CA VAL A 165 -4.65 12.33 6.37
C VAL A 165 -6.02 12.99 6.36
N ASN A 166 -6.78 12.87 7.46
CA ASN A 166 -8.14 13.40 7.58
C ASN A 166 -8.20 14.93 7.60
N GLN A 167 -7.11 15.61 7.98
CA GLN A 167 -7.06 17.07 8.08
C GLN A 167 -6.97 17.79 6.72
N MET A 168 -6.60 17.13 5.64
CA MET A 168 -6.38 17.72 4.32
C MET A 168 -7.11 16.95 3.20
N ALA A 169 -8.38 16.64 3.42
CA ALA A 169 -9.14 15.71 2.59
C ALA A 169 -9.10 15.99 1.08
N LEU A 170 -9.40 17.23 0.66
CA LEU A 170 -9.43 17.59 -0.78
C LEU A 170 -8.05 17.48 -1.45
N LYS A 171 -7.01 17.94 -0.73
CA LYS A 171 -5.63 17.82 -1.24
C LYS A 171 -5.23 16.36 -1.35
N SER A 172 -5.53 15.56 -0.33
CA SER A 172 -5.21 14.14 -0.31
C SER A 172 -5.88 13.36 -1.45
N ILE A 173 -7.13 13.72 -1.82
CA ILE A 173 -7.78 13.13 -2.99
C ILE A 173 -7.00 13.44 -4.26
N ARG A 174 -6.62 14.68 -4.50
CA ARG A 174 -5.87 15.09 -5.69
C ARG A 174 -4.49 14.42 -5.73
N ASP A 175 -3.74 14.53 -4.63
CA ASP A 175 -2.38 13.98 -4.51
C ASP A 175 -2.35 12.47 -4.75
N LEU A 176 -3.37 11.72 -4.27
CA LEU A 176 -3.51 10.29 -4.53
C LEU A 176 -3.67 10.00 -6.04
N HIS A 177 -4.58 10.73 -6.70
CA HIS A 177 -4.86 10.48 -8.11
C HIS A 177 -3.69 10.90 -9.02
N ASP A 178 -3.02 11.98 -8.68
CA ASP A 178 -1.80 12.40 -9.37
C ASP A 178 -0.68 11.36 -9.22
N ALA A 179 -0.47 10.85 -8.00
CA ALA A 179 0.51 9.80 -7.74
C ALA A 179 0.18 8.49 -8.47
N LEU A 180 -1.10 8.12 -8.62
CA LEU A 180 -1.52 6.95 -9.39
C LEU A 180 -1.19 7.08 -10.88
N ILE A 181 -1.42 8.28 -11.46
CA ILE A 181 -1.06 8.56 -12.86
C ILE A 181 0.46 8.48 -13.01
N GLU A 182 1.21 9.19 -12.17
CA GLU A 182 2.67 9.20 -12.20
C GLU A 182 3.25 7.79 -12.06
N PHE A 183 2.74 6.98 -11.13
CA PHE A 183 3.15 5.60 -10.96
C PHE A 183 2.90 4.77 -12.23
N SER A 184 1.69 4.88 -12.80
CA SER A 184 1.31 4.10 -13.98
C SER A 184 2.21 4.40 -15.18
N GLU A 185 2.68 5.64 -15.30
CA GLU A 185 3.56 6.10 -16.37
C GLU A 185 5.02 5.74 -16.13
N ALA A 186 5.53 6.03 -14.92
CA ALA A 186 6.90 5.81 -14.54
C ALA A 186 7.30 4.32 -14.57
N TYR A 187 6.40 3.45 -14.17
CA TYR A 187 6.64 2.01 -14.14
C TYR A 187 6.07 1.25 -15.33
N ASN A 188 5.46 1.94 -16.31
CA ASN A 188 4.72 1.32 -17.41
C ASN A 188 3.75 0.24 -16.89
N TYR A 189 3.08 0.51 -15.77
CA TYR A 189 2.31 -0.46 -15.01
C TYR A 189 1.23 -1.16 -15.85
N PHE A 190 0.61 -0.44 -16.78
CA PHE A 190 -0.38 -0.96 -17.74
C PHE A 190 0.19 -1.22 -19.13
N GLY A 191 1.51 -1.37 -19.24
CA GLY A 191 2.19 -1.55 -20.51
C GLY A 191 2.63 -0.23 -21.17
N ARG A 192 3.19 -0.34 -22.38
CA ARG A 192 3.73 0.81 -23.13
C ARG A 192 2.73 1.43 -24.11
N ASP A 193 1.56 0.84 -24.27
CA ASP A 193 0.54 1.30 -25.20
C ASP A 193 0.03 2.70 -24.82
N ARG A 194 0.11 3.64 -25.75
CA ARG A 194 -0.27 5.05 -25.54
C ARG A 194 -1.78 5.22 -25.35
N ILE A 195 -2.59 4.39 -26.04
CA ILE A 195 -4.05 4.45 -25.96
C ILE A 195 -4.49 3.99 -24.58
N ILE A 196 -3.93 2.87 -24.09
CA ILE A 196 -4.22 2.35 -22.74
C ILE A 196 -3.82 3.38 -21.67
N LYS A 197 -2.64 3.99 -21.79
CA LYS A 197 -2.19 5.04 -20.86
C LYS A 197 -3.13 6.24 -20.86
N TYR A 198 -3.60 6.66 -22.03
CA TYR A 198 -4.55 7.77 -22.15
C TYR A 198 -5.89 7.43 -21.49
N ILE A 199 -6.45 6.25 -21.77
CA ILE A 199 -7.71 5.77 -21.14
C ILE A 199 -7.59 5.73 -19.62
N VAL A 200 -6.49 5.17 -19.10
CA VAL A 200 -6.25 5.10 -17.66
C VAL A 200 -6.15 6.50 -17.04
N ARG A 201 -5.42 7.42 -17.68
CA ARG A 201 -5.32 8.81 -17.22
C ARG A 201 -6.69 9.48 -17.15
N VAL A 202 -7.50 9.36 -18.19
CA VAL A 202 -8.86 9.91 -18.24
C VAL A 202 -9.73 9.29 -17.15
N ALA A 203 -9.70 7.97 -16.97
CA ALA A 203 -10.47 7.28 -15.94
C ALA A 203 -10.08 7.72 -14.52
N VAL A 204 -8.78 7.83 -14.23
CA VAL A 204 -8.28 8.29 -12.93
C VAL A 204 -8.68 9.74 -12.67
N ARG A 205 -8.61 10.62 -13.66
CA ARG A 205 -9.07 12.02 -13.55
C ARG A 205 -10.57 12.10 -13.32
N ALA A 206 -11.37 11.36 -14.06
CA ALA A 206 -12.82 11.31 -13.86
C ALA A 206 -13.18 10.84 -12.44
N HIS A 207 -12.51 9.80 -11.95
CA HIS A 207 -12.69 9.34 -10.56
C HIS A 207 -12.30 10.40 -9.53
N CYS A 208 -11.20 11.14 -9.77
CA CYS A 208 -10.80 12.25 -8.92
C CYS A 208 -11.91 13.30 -8.81
N TYR A 209 -12.48 13.73 -9.93
CA TYR A 209 -13.59 14.70 -9.94
C TYR A 209 -14.82 14.17 -9.22
N LEU A 210 -15.21 12.91 -9.43
CA LEU A 210 -16.31 12.28 -8.70
C LEU A 210 -16.06 12.28 -7.19
N LYS A 211 -14.85 11.96 -6.74
CA LYS A 211 -14.51 11.97 -5.31
C LYS A 211 -14.50 13.38 -4.71
N LEU A 212 -14.04 14.37 -5.44
CA LEU A 212 -14.07 15.76 -5.02
C LEU A 212 -15.52 16.28 -4.90
N THR A 213 -16.38 15.96 -5.87
CA THR A 213 -17.81 16.34 -5.81
C THR A 213 -18.55 15.62 -4.69
N GLU A 214 -18.34 14.31 -4.51
CA GLU A 214 -18.88 13.56 -3.37
C GLU A 214 -18.49 14.22 -2.04
N HIS A 215 -17.22 14.59 -1.90
CA HIS A 215 -16.74 15.24 -0.66
C HIS A 215 -17.36 16.63 -0.44
N CYS A 216 -17.48 17.43 -1.50
CA CYS A 216 -18.10 18.77 -1.41
C CYS A 216 -19.61 18.71 -1.12
N LEU A 217 -20.32 17.71 -1.64
CA LEU A 217 -21.76 17.53 -1.45
C LEU A 217 -22.11 16.81 -0.14
N SER A 218 -21.17 16.11 0.46
CA SER A 218 -21.36 15.43 1.75
C SER A 218 -21.53 16.46 2.85
N LYS A 219 -22.71 16.51 3.46
CA LYS A 219 -22.98 17.34 4.66
C LYS A 219 -22.18 16.88 5.87
N ASP A 220 -21.71 15.67 5.84
CA ASP A 220 -20.89 15.05 6.89
C ASP A 220 -19.43 15.10 6.44
N LYS A 221 -18.70 16.12 6.88
CA LYS A 221 -17.25 16.30 6.60
C LYS A 221 -16.39 15.22 7.26
N ARG A 222 -16.98 14.11 7.70
CA ARG A 222 -16.29 13.02 8.36
C ARG A 222 -15.54 12.15 7.36
N VAL A 223 -14.24 12.17 7.53
CA VAL A 223 -13.29 11.09 7.29
C VAL A 223 -13.30 10.49 5.87
N ILE A 224 -12.30 10.87 5.10
CA ILE A 224 -11.86 10.01 4.01
C ILE A 224 -11.40 8.70 4.65
N LYS A 225 -12.27 7.70 4.66
CA LYS A 225 -11.83 6.32 4.90
C LYS A 225 -10.84 5.98 3.80
N GLY A 226 -9.61 5.67 4.17
CA GLY A 226 -8.62 5.17 3.24
C GLY A 226 -9.21 4.01 2.43
N PRO A 227 -8.75 3.74 1.20
CA PRO A 227 -9.27 2.66 0.41
C PRO A 227 -9.05 1.34 1.17
N GLY A 228 -10.11 0.76 1.71
CA GLY A 228 -10.07 -0.54 2.36
C GLY A 228 -10.68 -0.67 3.75
N ALA A 229 -11.31 0.36 4.31
CA ALA A 229 -12.13 0.15 5.50
C ALA A 229 -13.54 -0.33 5.07
N PRO A 230 -13.98 -1.54 5.41
CA PRO A 230 -15.38 -1.94 5.24
C PRO A 230 -16.26 -0.99 6.05
N SER A 231 -17.38 -0.56 5.47
CA SER A 231 -18.45 0.08 6.22
C SER A 231 -18.97 -0.91 7.25
N ALA A 232 -19.03 -0.49 8.50
CA ALA A 232 -19.76 -1.20 9.55
C ALA A 232 -21.22 -1.38 9.16
#